data_75e10c71af84e1597755db8cc1d8be09
#
_entry.id   75e10c71af84e1597755db8cc1d8be09
#
_cell.length_a   1.000
_cell.length_b   1.000
_cell.length_c   1.000
_cell.angle_alpha   90.00
_cell.angle_beta   90.00
_cell.angle_gamma   90.00
#
_symmetry.space_group_name_H-M   'P 1'
#
loop_
_entity.id
_entity.type
_entity.pdbx_description
1 polymer ?
#
loop_
_entity_poly.entity_id
_entity_poly.type
_entity_poly.pdbx_seq_one_letter_code
_entity_poly.pdbx_strand_id
1 'polypeptide(L)'
;MERQQCHCEGEKDAESPRLKQERIKAMKSKVLKINTAGKWKFVEVEGSEADPIPLQTMQKAVGGVIECWNLDVIGLPEIDVWFNEEGKIRALPLNPFASVLSGISFFGDVILGDVFICAHEGEGKSVGLNDEQEMSLRRLIDTTTRFIKEIQVLRKA
;
A
#
# COMPACT_ATOMS: atom_id res chain seq x y z
N MET A 1 -40.35 34.76 -42.30
CA MET A 1 -40.53 34.05 -41.01
C MET A 1 -39.28 33.26 -40.74
N GLU A 2 -38.36 33.86 -40.03
CA GLU A 2 -37.13 33.20 -39.59
C GLU A 2 -37.38 32.46 -38.30
N ARG A 3 -37.21 31.16 -38.36
CA ARG A 3 -37.19 30.34 -37.14
C ARG A 3 -35.85 30.53 -36.49
N GLN A 4 -35.83 31.26 -35.40
CA GLN A 4 -34.69 31.19 -34.48
C GLN A 4 -34.61 29.81 -33.89
N GLN A 5 -33.64 29.05 -34.34
CA GLN A 5 -33.21 27.86 -33.60
C GLN A 5 -32.56 28.30 -32.33
N CYS A 6 -33.23 28.10 -31.20
CA CYS A 6 -32.59 28.09 -29.92
C CYS A 6 -31.62 26.93 -29.84
N HIS A 7 -30.36 27.19 -30.05
CA HIS A 7 -29.31 26.28 -29.64
C HIS A 7 -29.20 26.41 -28.11
N CYS A 8 -30.00 25.63 -27.41
CA CYS A 8 -29.69 25.24 -26.07
C CYS A 8 -28.69 24.08 -26.14
N GLU A 9 -27.47 24.35 -26.54
CA GLU A 9 -26.38 23.47 -26.23
C GLU A 9 -26.17 23.63 -24.72
N GLY A 10 -26.62 22.66 -23.95
CA GLY A 10 -26.20 22.50 -22.59
C GLY A 10 -24.70 22.36 -22.62
N GLU A 11 -24.02 23.43 -22.29
CA GLU A 11 -22.63 23.36 -21.90
C GLU A 11 -22.56 22.36 -20.74
N LYS A 12 -22.22 21.13 -21.09
CA LYS A 12 -21.59 20.27 -20.12
C LYS A 12 -20.39 21.04 -19.64
N ASP A 13 -20.37 21.39 -18.35
CA ASP A 13 -19.26 22.05 -17.72
C ASP A 13 -17.97 21.27 -18.06
N ALA A 14 -17.38 21.60 -19.20
CA ALA A 14 -16.07 21.11 -19.56
C ALA A 14 -15.10 21.75 -18.59
N GLU A 15 -14.58 20.98 -17.65
CA GLU A 15 -13.51 21.42 -16.79
C GLU A 15 -12.45 22.10 -17.64
N SER A 16 -12.03 23.30 -17.22
CA SER A 16 -10.96 23.99 -17.92
C SER A 16 -9.73 23.09 -17.97
N PRO A 17 -8.94 23.13 -19.02
CA PRO A 17 -7.69 22.35 -19.12
C PRO A 17 -6.79 22.53 -17.91
N ARG A 18 -6.83 23.67 -17.26
CA ARG A 18 -6.09 23.98 -16.04
C ARG A 18 -6.59 23.16 -14.83
N LEU A 19 -7.92 23.03 -14.65
CA LEU A 19 -8.50 22.20 -13.58
C LEU A 19 -8.25 20.71 -13.83
N LYS A 20 -8.27 20.26 -15.08
CA LYS A 20 -7.86 18.91 -15.45
C LYS A 20 -6.38 18.65 -15.16
N GLN A 21 -5.50 19.62 -15.39
CA GLN A 21 -4.09 19.51 -15.05
C GLN A 21 -3.83 19.53 -13.55
N GLU A 22 -4.61 20.27 -12.76
CA GLU A 22 -4.52 20.28 -11.30
C GLU A 22 -4.99 18.97 -10.71
N ARG A 23 -6.03 18.32 -11.27
CA ARG A 23 -6.50 16.99 -10.87
C ARG A 23 -5.56 15.87 -11.28
N ILE A 24 -4.82 16.02 -12.36
CA ILE A 24 -3.86 15.06 -12.92
C ILE A 24 -2.43 15.38 -12.43
N LYS A 25 -2.27 16.39 -11.57
CA LYS A 25 -0.96 16.71 -11.03
C LYS A 25 -0.37 15.45 -10.38
N ALA A 26 0.70 14.95 -10.99
CA ALA A 26 1.42 13.80 -10.49
C ALA A 26 1.82 14.01 -9.04
N MET A 27 1.41 13.12 -8.19
CA MET A 27 1.75 13.07 -6.78
C MET A 27 2.62 11.85 -6.54
N LYS A 28 3.67 12.01 -5.76
CA LYS A 28 4.50 10.90 -5.33
C LYS A 28 4.17 10.56 -3.88
N SER A 29 3.94 9.28 -3.64
CA SER A 29 3.62 8.75 -2.32
C SER A 29 4.68 7.77 -1.88
N LYS A 30 5.20 7.93 -0.66
CA LYS A 30 6.17 7.02 -0.06
C LYS A 30 5.48 5.77 0.45
N VAL A 31 6.00 4.63 0.08
CA VAL A 31 5.52 3.32 0.52
C VAL A 31 6.68 2.42 0.90
N LEU A 32 6.41 1.37 1.65
CA LEU A 32 7.39 0.35 2.00
C LEU A 32 7.09 -0.93 1.22
N LYS A 33 8.10 -1.49 0.57
CA LYS A 33 8.01 -2.81 -0.07
C LYS A 33 8.92 -3.80 0.63
N ILE A 34 8.42 -5.02 0.85
CA ILE A 34 9.18 -6.12 1.46
C ILE A 34 8.99 -7.36 0.59
N ASN A 35 10.09 -7.93 0.09
CA ASN A 35 10.03 -9.14 -0.69
C ASN A 35 10.16 -10.41 0.17
N THR A 36 9.98 -11.57 -0.45
CA THR A 36 10.04 -12.87 0.23
C THR A 36 11.42 -13.24 0.78
N ALA A 37 12.48 -12.58 0.30
CA ALA A 37 13.83 -12.72 0.84
C ALA A 37 14.09 -11.84 2.08
N GLY A 38 13.07 -11.10 2.54
CA GLY A 38 13.19 -10.19 3.68
C GLY A 38 13.89 -8.88 3.36
N LYS A 39 14.11 -8.59 2.09
CA LYS A 39 14.64 -7.30 1.64
C LYS A 39 13.52 -6.27 1.59
N TRP A 40 13.79 -5.12 2.13
CA TRP A 40 12.83 -4.03 2.22
C TRP A 40 13.43 -2.73 1.70
N LYS A 41 12.58 -1.87 1.19
CA LYS A 41 12.94 -0.49 0.84
C LYS A 41 11.74 0.41 0.85
N PHE A 42 11.95 1.66 1.22
CA PHE A 42 11.00 2.73 0.98
C PHE A 42 11.16 3.23 -0.45
N VAL A 43 10.07 3.31 -1.17
CA VAL A 43 10.03 3.78 -2.56
C VAL A 43 8.93 4.81 -2.73
N GLU A 44 9.03 5.62 -3.76
CA GLU A 44 7.97 6.53 -4.17
C GLU A 44 7.17 5.92 -5.31
N VAL A 45 5.85 5.96 -5.21
CA VAL A 45 4.92 5.55 -6.25
C VAL A 45 4.15 6.74 -6.77
N GLU A 46 3.81 6.72 -8.04
CA GLU A 46 3.08 7.79 -8.70
C GLU A 46 1.58 7.59 -8.58
N GLY A 47 0.89 8.67 -8.34
CA GLY A 47 -0.56 8.75 -8.29
C GLY A 47 -1.01 10.17 -8.56
N SER A 48 -2.22 10.48 -8.15
CA SER A 48 -2.80 11.82 -8.20
C SER A 48 -3.30 12.25 -6.82
N GLU A 49 -3.65 13.50 -6.64
CA GLU A 49 -4.25 13.97 -5.39
C GLU A 49 -5.57 13.25 -5.07
N ALA A 50 -6.36 12.93 -6.10
CA ALA A 50 -7.61 12.19 -5.94
C ALA A 50 -7.40 10.70 -5.65
N ASP A 51 -6.31 10.12 -6.16
CA ASP A 51 -5.95 8.71 -6.01
C ASP A 51 -4.43 8.59 -5.82
N PRO A 52 -3.92 8.85 -4.61
CA PRO A 52 -2.49 8.89 -4.34
C PRO A 52 -1.78 7.56 -4.60
N ILE A 53 -2.44 6.45 -4.31
CA ILE A 53 -1.93 5.11 -4.57
C ILE A 53 -2.99 4.32 -5.33
N PRO A 54 -2.88 4.27 -6.68
CA PRO A 54 -3.85 3.54 -7.48
C PRO A 54 -3.88 2.05 -7.15
N LEU A 55 -5.08 1.47 -7.20
CA LEU A 55 -5.28 0.03 -6.99
C LEU A 55 -4.35 -0.82 -7.87
N GLN A 56 -4.18 -0.44 -9.13
CA GLN A 56 -3.30 -1.15 -10.05
C GLN A 56 -1.85 -1.18 -9.61
N THR A 57 -1.37 -0.11 -8.96
CA THR A 57 -0.02 -0.04 -8.39
C THR A 57 0.18 -1.09 -7.29
N MET A 58 -0.81 -1.23 -6.40
CA MET A 58 -0.78 -2.23 -5.34
C MET A 58 -0.89 -3.66 -5.89
N GLN A 59 -1.81 -3.89 -6.83
CA GLN A 59 -1.98 -5.19 -7.47
C GLN A 59 -0.71 -5.65 -8.20
N LYS A 60 -0.06 -4.74 -8.90
CA LYS A 60 1.21 -5.03 -9.59
C LYS A 60 2.33 -5.34 -8.60
N ALA A 61 2.37 -4.65 -7.47
CA ALA A 61 3.41 -4.86 -6.45
C ALA A 61 3.30 -6.24 -5.78
N VAL A 62 2.09 -6.76 -5.58
CA VAL A 62 1.85 -8.06 -4.94
C VAL A 62 1.57 -9.19 -5.95
N GLY A 63 1.43 -8.87 -7.22
CA GLY A 63 1.26 -9.85 -8.30
C GLY A 63 -0.14 -10.39 -8.48
N GLY A 64 -1.18 -9.68 -8.03
CA GLY A 64 -2.57 -10.12 -8.19
C GLY A 64 -3.57 -9.38 -7.32
N VAL A 65 -4.67 -10.02 -7.01
CA VAL A 65 -5.71 -9.49 -6.13
C VAL A 65 -5.16 -9.23 -4.73
N ILE A 66 -5.51 -8.10 -4.16
CA ILE A 66 -4.97 -7.65 -2.88
C ILE A 66 -5.90 -7.97 -1.71
N GLU A 67 -5.29 -8.32 -0.59
CA GLU A 67 -5.89 -8.43 0.74
C GLU A 67 -5.15 -7.51 1.70
N CYS A 68 -5.87 -6.96 2.67
CA CYS A 68 -5.35 -6.01 3.64
C CYS A 68 -5.26 -6.60 5.03
N TRP A 69 -4.14 -6.33 5.69
CA TRP A 69 -3.96 -6.53 7.13
C TRP A 69 -3.58 -5.20 7.77
N ASN A 70 -4.38 -4.73 8.72
CA ASN A 70 -4.12 -3.47 9.41
C ASN A 70 -3.15 -3.68 10.58
N LEU A 71 -2.23 -2.75 10.78
CA LEU A 71 -1.24 -2.79 11.85
C LEU A 71 -1.76 -2.29 13.21
N ASP A 72 -3.08 -2.21 13.40
CA ASP A 72 -3.71 -1.88 14.68
C ASP A 72 -3.26 -2.84 15.80
N VAL A 73 -3.10 -4.11 15.46
CA VAL A 73 -2.64 -5.15 16.40
C VAL A 73 -1.28 -4.86 17.05
N ILE A 74 -0.50 -4.01 16.45
CA ILE A 74 0.82 -3.57 16.95
C ILE A 74 0.88 -2.07 17.25
N GLY A 75 -0.27 -1.41 17.33
CA GLY A 75 -0.38 -0.01 17.71
C GLY A 75 -0.15 1.00 16.59
N LEU A 76 -0.28 0.59 15.33
CA LEU A 76 -0.15 1.44 14.15
C LEU A 76 -1.45 1.39 13.30
N PRO A 77 -2.57 1.91 13.80
CA PRO A 77 -3.89 1.71 13.17
C PRO A 77 -4.06 2.38 11.81
N GLU A 78 -3.22 3.35 11.48
CA GLU A 78 -3.28 4.08 10.20
C GLU A 78 -2.45 3.46 9.09
N ILE A 79 -1.80 2.33 9.36
CA ILE A 79 -0.89 1.65 8.42
C ILE A 79 -1.48 0.31 8.02
N ASP A 80 -1.49 0.06 6.72
CA ASP A 80 -2.01 -1.16 6.12
C ASP A 80 -0.91 -1.93 5.39
N VAL A 81 -0.94 -3.24 5.56
CA VAL A 81 -0.11 -4.18 4.82
C VAL A 81 -0.96 -4.86 3.76
N TRP A 82 -0.59 -4.69 2.50
CA TRP A 82 -1.27 -5.27 1.36
C TRP A 82 -0.46 -6.43 0.79
N PHE A 83 -1.11 -7.54 0.56
CA PHE A 83 -0.50 -8.77 0.04
C PHE A 83 -1.46 -9.49 -0.92
N ASN A 84 -0.97 -10.53 -1.58
CA ASN A 84 -1.78 -11.29 -2.54
C ASN A 84 -2.80 -12.16 -1.82
N GLU A 85 -4.10 -11.93 -2.06
CA GLU A 85 -5.20 -12.70 -1.51
C GLU A 85 -5.11 -14.19 -1.89
N GLU A 86 -4.62 -14.49 -3.07
CA GLU A 86 -4.50 -15.85 -3.60
C GLU A 86 -3.14 -16.51 -3.30
N GLY A 87 -2.33 -15.91 -2.44
CA GLY A 87 -0.96 -16.38 -2.17
C GLY A 87 -0.88 -17.84 -1.76
N LYS A 88 -1.80 -18.31 -0.93
CA LYS A 88 -1.87 -19.69 -0.47
C LYS A 88 -2.32 -20.66 -1.59
N ILE A 89 -3.31 -20.26 -2.36
CA ILE A 89 -3.84 -21.05 -3.49
C ILE A 89 -2.79 -21.19 -4.59
N ARG A 90 -2.06 -20.11 -4.85
CA ARG A 90 -1.02 -20.05 -5.88
C ARG A 90 0.34 -20.57 -5.39
N ALA A 91 0.43 -21.00 -4.14
CA ALA A 91 1.66 -21.47 -3.51
C ALA A 91 2.83 -20.47 -3.69
N LEU A 92 2.58 -19.19 -3.46
CA LEU A 92 3.63 -18.18 -3.48
C LEU A 92 4.63 -18.45 -2.35
N PRO A 93 5.89 -18.02 -2.49
CA PRO A 93 6.89 -18.18 -1.45
C PRO A 93 6.45 -17.53 -0.13
N LEU A 94 6.75 -18.17 0.99
CA LEU A 94 6.54 -17.60 2.32
C LEU A 94 7.34 -16.31 2.49
N ASN A 95 6.73 -15.31 3.09
CA ASN A 95 7.39 -14.08 3.50
C ASN A 95 7.49 -14.02 5.04
N PRO A 96 8.53 -14.63 5.64
CA PRO A 96 8.64 -14.72 7.08
C PRO A 96 8.80 -13.35 7.75
N PHE A 97 9.56 -12.47 7.11
CA PHE A 97 9.83 -11.14 7.63
C PHE A 97 8.53 -10.30 7.73
N ALA A 98 7.75 -10.24 6.65
CA ALA A 98 6.48 -9.53 6.66
C ALA A 98 5.45 -10.17 7.59
N SER A 99 5.44 -11.49 7.72
CA SER A 99 4.55 -12.22 8.63
C SER A 99 4.81 -11.86 10.09
N VAL A 100 6.07 -11.76 10.49
CA VAL A 100 6.45 -11.36 11.85
C VAL A 100 6.24 -9.85 12.04
N LEU A 101 6.70 -9.03 11.11
CA LEU A 101 6.60 -7.57 11.18
C LEU A 101 5.16 -7.11 11.34
N SER A 102 4.23 -7.69 10.59
CA SER A 102 2.82 -7.31 10.61
C SER A 102 2.04 -7.82 11.83
N GLY A 103 2.64 -8.72 12.61
CA GLY A 103 1.98 -9.37 13.73
C GLY A 103 0.99 -10.48 13.35
N ILE A 104 0.77 -10.75 12.06
CA ILE A 104 -0.17 -11.78 11.60
C ILE A 104 0.22 -13.18 12.10
N SER A 105 1.52 -13.42 12.26
CA SER A 105 2.04 -14.70 12.77
C SER A 105 1.57 -15.02 14.19
N PHE A 106 1.30 -14.00 15.00
CA PHE A 106 0.76 -14.18 16.35
C PHE A 106 -0.69 -14.68 16.36
N PHE A 107 -1.38 -14.57 15.23
CA PHE A 107 -2.73 -15.06 15.04
C PHE A 107 -2.78 -16.41 14.31
N GLY A 108 -1.62 -17.05 14.17
CA GLY A 108 -1.52 -18.37 13.53
C GLY A 108 -1.60 -18.35 12.01
N ASP A 109 -1.36 -17.20 11.40
CA ASP A 109 -1.38 -17.05 9.95
C ASP A 109 -0.03 -16.55 9.40
N VAL A 110 0.15 -16.60 8.10
CA VAL A 110 1.38 -16.19 7.40
C VAL A 110 1.05 -15.44 6.12
N ILE A 111 1.98 -14.59 5.72
CA ILE A 111 1.92 -13.88 4.43
C ILE A 111 2.79 -14.63 3.43
N LEU A 112 2.24 -14.87 2.25
CA LEU A 112 2.94 -15.45 1.10
C LEU A 112 3.08 -14.40 0.00
N GLY A 113 4.27 -14.30 -0.57
CA GLY A 113 4.59 -13.33 -1.61
C GLY A 113 5.09 -11.98 -1.09
N ASP A 114 5.29 -11.07 -2.01
CA ASP A 114 5.74 -9.71 -1.71
C ASP A 114 4.63 -8.87 -1.09
N VAL A 115 5.00 -7.93 -0.22
CA VAL A 115 4.05 -7.03 0.43
C VAL A 115 4.31 -5.57 0.09
N PHE A 116 3.24 -4.81 0.19
CA PHE A 116 3.19 -3.38 -0.04
C PHE A 116 2.55 -2.71 1.19
N ILE A 117 3.23 -1.76 1.79
CA ILE A 117 2.80 -1.10 3.03
C ILE A 117 2.61 0.39 2.77
N CYS A 118 1.43 0.89 3.05
CA CYS A 118 1.08 2.31 2.97
C CYS A 118 0.20 2.72 4.14
N ALA A 119 -0.17 3.99 4.17
CA ALA A 119 -1.13 4.50 5.13
C ALA A 119 -2.54 4.58 4.53
N HIS A 120 -3.54 4.82 5.36
CA HIS A 120 -4.88 5.17 4.92
C HIS A 120 -5.39 6.42 5.63
N GLU A 121 -6.29 7.12 4.97
CA GLU A 121 -7.05 8.25 5.50
C GLU A 121 -8.54 7.96 5.39
N GLY A 122 -9.31 8.39 6.39
CA GLY A 122 -10.77 8.26 6.40
C GLY A 122 -11.23 6.83 6.15
N GLU A 123 -12.21 6.66 5.27
CA GLU A 123 -12.85 5.37 4.97
C GLU A 123 -12.10 4.57 3.88
N GLY A 124 -10.81 4.34 4.08
CA GLY A 124 -10.08 3.40 3.24
C GLY A 124 -9.36 3.99 2.02
N LYS A 125 -9.13 5.31 1.98
CA LYS A 125 -8.28 5.92 0.97
C LYS A 125 -6.81 5.62 1.27
N SER A 126 -6.14 4.87 0.40
CA SER A 126 -4.71 4.59 0.51
C SER A 126 -3.88 5.82 0.18
N VAL A 127 -2.98 6.17 1.08
CA VAL A 127 -2.11 7.35 0.97
C VAL A 127 -0.67 6.99 1.32
N GLY A 128 0.26 7.87 0.95
CA GLY A 128 1.66 7.71 1.29
C GLY A 128 1.93 7.78 2.79
N LEU A 129 3.03 7.19 3.21
CA LEU A 129 3.54 7.26 4.57
C LEU A 129 4.09 8.67 4.85
N ASN A 130 3.76 9.22 6.00
CA ASN A 130 4.41 10.43 6.51
C ASN A 130 5.73 10.08 7.24
N ASP A 131 6.48 11.11 7.64
CA ASP A 131 7.79 10.91 8.28
C ASP A 131 7.70 10.17 9.62
N GLU A 132 6.65 10.42 10.40
CA GLU A 132 6.42 9.75 11.68
C GLU A 132 6.09 8.27 11.47
N GLN A 133 5.26 7.95 10.49
CA GLN A 133 4.93 6.57 10.13
C GLN A 133 6.15 5.83 9.57
N GLU A 134 6.97 6.47 8.76
CA GLU A 134 8.23 5.92 8.28
C GLU A 134 9.18 5.59 9.45
N MET A 135 9.33 6.49 10.40
CA MET A 135 10.14 6.25 11.59
C MET A 135 9.63 5.08 12.43
N SER A 136 8.33 4.99 12.62
CA SER A 136 7.70 3.88 13.34
C SER A 136 7.94 2.55 12.63
N LEU A 137 7.83 2.52 11.31
CA LEU A 137 8.11 1.34 10.51
C LEU A 137 9.60 0.96 10.55
N ARG A 138 10.52 1.91 10.53
CA ARG A 138 11.95 1.64 10.66
C ARG A 138 12.30 1.01 12.01
N ARG A 139 11.70 1.47 13.09
CA ARG A 139 11.86 0.85 14.41
C ARG A 139 11.30 -0.57 14.45
N LEU A 140 10.15 -0.78 13.83
CA LEU A 140 9.52 -2.09 13.72
C LEU A 140 10.37 -3.04 12.87
N ILE A 141 10.95 -2.58 11.79
CA ILE A 141 11.90 -3.34 10.96
C ILE A 141 13.12 -3.77 11.79
N ASP A 142 13.70 -2.86 12.55
CA ASP A 142 14.85 -3.16 13.42
C ASP A 142 14.51 -4.19 14.49
N THR A 143 13.37 -4.06 15.14
CA THR A 143 12.86 -5.01 16.12
C THR A 143 12.62 -6.38 15.50
N THR A 144 11.98 -6.43 14.33
CA THR A 144 11.72 -7.67 13.59
C THR A 144 13.02 -8.35 13.18
N THR A 145 13.98 -7.58 12.70
CA THR A 145 15.30 -8.10 12.29
C THR A 145 16.01 -8.76 13.45
N ARG A 146 16.03 -8.12 14.62
CA ARG A 146 16.64 -8.68 15.83
C ARG A 146 15.92 -9.94 16.28
N PHE A 147 14.60 -9.92 16.31
CA PHE A 147 13.80 -11.08 16.70
C PHE A 147 14.07 -12.31 15.81
N ILE A 148 14.10 -12.12 14.50
CA ILE A 148 14.39 -13.22 13.56
C ILE A 148 15.82 -13.76 13.75
N LYS A 149 16.80 -12.89 13.96
CA LYS A 149 18.19 -13.30 14.25
C LYS A 149 18.30 -14.12 15.52
N GLU A 150 17.60 -13.73 16.58
CA GLU A 150 17.57 -14.46 17.86
C GLU A 150 16.97 -15.85 17.68
N ILE A 151 15.87 -15.99 16.94
CA ILE A 151 15.28 -17.29 16.64
C ILE A 151 16.26 -18.18 15.86
N GLN A 152 16.97 -17.62 14.88
CA GLN A 152 17.97 -18.36 14.10
C GLN A 152 19.12 -18.86 14.96
N VAL A 153 19.57 -18.08 15.92
CA VAL A 153 20.59 -18.48 16.90
C VAL A 153 20.09 -19.63 17.76
N LEU A 154 18.87 -19.57 18.28
CA LEU A 154 18.27 -20.63 19.07
C LEU A 154 18.09 -21.94 18.32
N ARG A 155 17.82 -21.91 17.02
CA ARG A 155 17.70 -23.09 16.17
C ARG A 155 19.04 -23.79 15.90
N LYS A 156 20.14 -23.08 16.05
CA LYS A 156 21.52 -23.63 15.85
C LYS A 156 22.15 -24.15 17.12
N ALA A 157 21.50 -23.93 18.25
CA ALA A 157 21.96 -24.43 19.53
C ALA A 157 21.59 -25.92 19.76
#